data_470fd39116cc85ac1a6986351b857091
#
_entry.id   470fd39116cc85ac1a6986351b857091
#
_cell.length_a   1.000
_cell.length_b   1.000
_cell.length_c   1.000
_cell.angle_alpha   90.00
_cell.angle_beta   90.00
_cell.angle_gamma   90.00
#
_symmetry.space_group_name_H-M   'P 1'
#
loop_
_entity.id
_entity.type
_entity.pdbx_description
1 polymer ?
#
loop_
_entity_poly.entity_id
_entity_poly.type
_entity_poly.pdbx_seq_one_letter_code
_entity_poly.pdbx_strand_id
1 'polypeptide(L)'
;MRKTKIVCTLGPATDKEGVLREMMLSGMNVARFNFSHGTHSEHKVRLDAVKALREELDLPVAAMLDTKGPEVRLRNFKNGSVELAAGQAFTLTTEDVEGDETRCAITYPQLPQDVSAGDTILLDDGLVRLTVLETTATAIRCRVENSGVMKNHKGVNVPGVSLSMPYMSQQDKDDILFGVEQGFDFIAASFVRCAADVREIRRVLNAAHSRIRIIAKIENQEGVSNLREILAEADGVMVARGDMGVEIDFTEIPAIQKDMIAQCVACGKPVITATQMLDSMIENPRPTRAEITDVANAIYDGTSAIMLSGETAAGKYPVEAVKTMDAIARKTESNIDCSRGTVPPSRTHLSVTAATAHAACTTAADIGADAILTVSQGGITAQMVSRFRPEAKVVALLLDPQIRRQMALYWGLVPIMMERADSTDELVHSAIDTAEQAGLIKHGDLVVVTAGVPVGVSGTTNMIRIEQVGGALVNGTGIGDETASGPLCVCRTPEEVAGKFRPGDVLVVPYTNNELLPYMKEAAAVISEEISAEGHTATVGLLLHKPVIIGAVQATRRLQDGVTVSVDCSRGIVQIMPQ
;
A
#
# COMPACT_ATOMS: atom_id res chain seq x y z
N MET A 1 -1.04 -6.19 12.44
CA MET A 1 -1.14 -4.90 11.71
C MET A 1 -1.71 -5.15 10.33
N ARG A 2 -2.66 -4.35 9.81
CA ARG A 2 -3.19 -4.50 8.44
C ARG A 2 -2.16 -4.08 7.39
N LYS A 3 -2.00 -4.87 6.34
CA LYS A 3 -1.08 -4.62 5.21
C LYS A 3 -1.78 -3.94 4.03
N THR A 4 -3.01 -4.36 3.67
CA THR A 4 -3.84 -3.75 2.61
C THR A 4 -4.31 -2.35 3.05
N LYS A 5 -4.24 -1.36 2.16
CA LYS A 5 -4.58 0.03 2.47
C LYS A 5 -6.06 0.32 2.22
N ILE A 6 -6.59 1.38 2.85
CA ILE A 6 -7.97 1.83 2.66
C ILE A 6 -7.96 3.24 2.10
N VAL A 7 -8.63 3.42 0.97
CA VAL A 7 -8.92 4.71 0.34
C VAL A 7 -10.38 5.06 0.65
N CYS A 8 -10.64 6.25 1.18
CA CYS A 8 -11.99 6.71 1.50
C CYS A 8 -12.31 7.98 0.73
N THR A 9 -13.46 8.02 0.05
CA THR A 9 -13.95 9.21 -0.63
C THR A 9 -14.57 10.14 0.40
N LEU A 10 -14.16 11.41 0.35
CA LEU A 10 -14.72 12.47 1.19
C LEU A 10 -15.93 13.12 0.52
N GLY A 11 -16.90 13.51 1.32
CA GLY A 11 -18.12 14.15 0.87
C GLY A 11 -18.97 14.65 2.05
N PRO A 12 -20.24 14.99 1.84
CA PRO A 12 -21.10 15.56 2.88
C PRO A 12 -21.20 14.73 4.17
N ALA A 13 -21.07 13.40 4.08
CA ALA A 13 -21.10 12.55 5.28
C ALA A 13 -19.88 12.76 6.17
N THR A 14 -18.73 13.08 5.59
CA THR A 14 -17.45 13.31 6.29
C THR A 14 -17.31 14.74 6.84
N ASP A 15 -18.20 15.66 6.44
CA ASP A 15 -18.19 17.05 6.91
C ASP A 15 -18.80 17.18 8.32
N LYS A 16 -19.43 16.11 8.83
CA LYS A 16 -19.98 16.06 10.19
C LYS A 16 -18.87 16.04 11.22
N GLU A 17 -19.10 16.72 12.35
CA GLU A 17 -18.13 16.84 13.44
C GLU A 17 -17.63 15.46 13.92
N GLY A 18 -16.33 15.30 14.05
CA GLY A 18 -15.66 14.09 14.53
C GLY A 18 -15.57 12.93 13.53
N VAL A 19 -16.39 12.89 12.47
CA VAL A 19 -16.44 11.76 11.53
C VAL A 19 -15.11 11.53 10.83
N LEU A 20 -14.51 12.57 10.27
CA LEU A 20 -13.23 12.47 9.56
C LEU A 20 -12.11 11.97 10.50
N ARG A 21 -12.08 12.47 11.74
CA ARG A 21 -11.14 12.03 12.77
C ARG A 21 -11.28 10.54 13.06
N GLU A 22 -12.50 10.08 13.30
CA GLU A 22 -12.79 8.67 13.58
C GLU A 22 -12.45 7.76 12.38
N MET A 23 -12.67 8.21 11.15
CA MET A 23 -12.27 7.46 9.95
C MET A 23 -10.76 7.30 9.87
N MET A 24 -9.97 8.36 10.15
CA MET A 24 -8.51 8.29 10.19
C MET A 24 -8.03 7.29 11.24
N LEU A 25 -8.55 7.38 12.46
CA LEU A 25 -8.24 6.46 13.57
C LEU A 25 -8.69 5.01 13.29
N SER A 26 -9.77 4.84 12.51
CA SER A 26 -10.27 3.52 12.10
C SER A 26 -9.48 2.88 10.96
N GLY A 27 -8.48 3.59 10.41
CA GLY A 27 -7.53 3.02 9.46
C GLY A 27 -7.59 3.56 8.03
N MET A 28 -8.19 4.72 7.78
CA MET A 28 -8.08 5.41 6.49
C MET A 28 -6.62 5.76 6.19
N ASN A 29 -6.12 5.38 5.00
CA ASN A 29 -4.76 5.66 4.55
C ASN A 29 -4.71 6.77 3.50
N VAL A 30 -5.76 6.90 2.68
CA VAL A 30 -5.85 7.89 1.61
C VAL A 30 -7.24 8.52 1.61
N ALA A 31 -7.29 9.83 1.62
CA ALA A 31 -8.49 10.65 1.43
C ALA A 31 -8.65 10.97 -0.07
N ARG A 32 -9.71 10.46 -0.71
CA ARG A 32 -10.03 10.71 -2.12
C ARG A 32 -11.02 11.87 -2.23
N PHE A 33 -10.74 12.79 -3.14
CA PHE A 33 -11.56 13.95 -3.49
C PHE A 33 -12.03 13.80 -4.93
N ASN A 34 -13.33 13.61 -5.13
CA ASN A 34 -13.91 13.42 -6.46
C ASN A 34 -14.27 14.77 -7.10
N PHE A 35 -13.46 15.23 -8.05
CA PHE A 35 -13.64 16.51 -8.75
C PHE A 35 -14.70 16.47 -9.86
N SER A 36 -15.35 15.33 -10.09
CA SER A 36 -16.59 15.30 -10.88
C SER A 36 -17.74 16.03 -10.17
N HIS A 37 -17.63 16.27 -8.87
CA HIS A 37 -18.62 16.93 -8.03
C HIS A 37 -17.96 17.98 -7.13
N GLY A 38 -18.75 19.01 -6.78
CA GLY A 38 -18.28 20.06 -5.87
C GLY A 38 -17.42 21.13 -6.58
N THR A 39 -16.95 22.07 -5.79
CA THR A 39 -16.12 23.21 -6.21
C THR A 39 -14.72 23.13 -5.57
N HIS A 40 -13.76 23.83 -6.15
CA HIS A 40 -12.42 23.97 -5.55
C HIS A 40 -12.47 24.45 -4.09
N SER A 41 -13.39 25.37 -3.77
CA SER A 41 -13.53 25.88 -2.39
C SER A 41 -14.00 24.81 -1.41
N GLU A 42 -14.97 23.97 -1.80
CA GLU A 42 -15.46 22.87 -0.96
C GLU A 42 -14.37 21.80 -0.76
N HIS A 43 -13.65 21.44 -1.83
CA HIS A 43 -12.52 20.52 -1.73
C HIS A 43 -11.39 21.06 -0.86
N LYS A 44 -11.12 22.37 -0.94
CA LYS A 44 -10.10 23.02 -0.10
C LYS A 44 -10.45 22.92 1.39
N VAL A 45 -11.68 23.18 1.77
CA VAL A 45 -12.13 23.09 3.18
C VAL A 45 -11.91 21.67 3.71
N ARG A 46 -12.32 20.64 2.97
CA ARG A 46 -12.09 19.23 3.37
C ARG A 46 -10.61 18.88 3.42
N LEU A 47 -9.82 19.37 2.45
CA LEU A 47 -8.38 19.12 2.42
C LEU A 47 -7.66 19.77 3.61
N ASP A 48 -8.03 20.99 3.97
CA ASP A 48 -7.46 21.69 5.11
C ASP A 48 -7.79 20.93 6.43
N ALA A 49 -9.00 20.37 6.55
CA ALA A 49 -9.36 19.50 7.67
C ALA A 49 -8.51 18.21 7.71
N VAL A 50 -8.29 17.56 6.55
CA VAL A 50 -7.39 16.39 6.45
C VAL A 50 -5.97 16.76 6.89
N LYS A 51 -5.45 17.90 6.43
CA LYS A 51 -4.10 18.37 6.79
C LYS A 51 -3.96 18.63 8.29
N ALA A 52 -4.93 19.32 8.90
CA ALA A 52 -4.91 19.61 10.33
C ALA A 52 -4.96 18.30 11.16
N LEU A 53 -5.86 17.38 10.83
CA LEU A 53 -6.01 16.13 11.56
C LEU A 53 -4.80 15.18 11.40
N ARG A 54 -4.21 15.08 10.21
CA ARG A 54 -3.04 14.21 10.02
C ARG A 54 -1.80 14.72 10.78
N GLU A 55 -1.65 16.04 10.94
CA GLU A 55 -0.60 16.63 11.75
C GLU A 55 -0.86 16.38 13.24
N GLU A 56 -2.09 16.62 13.72
CA GLU A 56 -2.48 16.39 15.11
C GLU A 56 -2.31 14.91 15.52
N LEU A 57 -2.67 13.97 14.63
CA LEU A 57 -2.65 12.54 14.91
C LEU A 57 -1.33 11.86 14.51
N ASP A 58 -0.39 12.59 13.92
CA ASP A 58 0.83 12.07 13.27
C ASP A 58 0.56 10.88 12.32
N LEU A 59 -0.52 10.95 11.57
CA LEU A 59 -0.89 9.90 10.61
C LEU A 59 -0.51 10.32 9.19
N PRO A 60 0.16 9.45 8.40
CA PRO A 60 0.57 9.76 7.02
C PRO A 60 -0.59 9.60 6.03
N VAL A 61 -1.74 10.22 6.30
CA VAL A 61 -2.90 10.14 5.41
C VAL A 61 -2.63 10.97 4.17
N ALA A 62 -2.62 10.31 3.00
CA ALA A 62 -2.41 10.96 1.71
C ALA A 62 -3.71 11.58 1.17
N ALA A 63 -3.58 12.62 0.35
CA ALA A 63 -4.68 13.23 -0.38
C ALA A 63 -4.61 12.86 -1.86
N MET A 64 -5.72 12.36 -2.42
CA MET A 64 -5.87 11.94 -3.81
C MET A 64 -6.94 12.78 -4.50
N LEU A 65 -6.56 13.50 -5.53
CA LEU A 65 -7.47 14.21 -6.44
C LEU A 65 -7.91 13.25 -7.54
N ASP A 66 -9.20 13.03 -7.69
CA ASP A 66 -9.77 12.19 -8.75
C ASP A 66 -10.39 13.10 -9.81
N THR A 67 -9.81 13.12 -11.02
CA THR A 67 -10.21 14.02 -12.11
C THR A 67 -11.53 13.58 -12.71
N LYS A 68 -12.22 14.51 -13.36
CA LYS A 68 -13.44 14.20 -14.08
C LYS A 68 -13.18 13.34 -15.32
N GLY A 69 -12.15 13.70 -16.10
CA GLY A 69 -11.79 13.03 -17.33
C GLY A 69 -12.74 13.32 -18.51
N PRO A 70 -12.47 12.70 -19.67
CA PRO A 70 -13.24 12.89 -20.88
C PRO A 70 -14.57 12.12 -20.84
N GLU A 71 -15.66 12.82 -20.55
CA GLU A 71 -17.02 12.27 -20.52
C GLU A 71 -17.90 12.85 -21.59
N VAL A 72 -18.71 12.00 -22.24
CA VAL A 72 -19.83 12.43 -23.09
C VAL A 72 -21.10 12.44 -22.25
N ARG A 73 -21.88 13.53 -22.32
CA ARG A 73 -23.13 13.67 -21.56
C ARG A 73 -24.27 14.16 -22.44
N LEU A 74 -25.49 13.77 -22.09
CA LEU A 74 -26.71 14.40 -22.58
C LEU A 74 -26.78 15.84 -22.05
N ARG A 75 -27.40 16.74 -22.85
CA ARG A 75 -27.74 18.07 -22.37
C ARG A 75 -29.12 18.10 -21.68
N ASN A 76 -29.79 19.25 -21.67
CA ASN A 76 -31.04 19.44 -20.95
C ASN A 76 -32.24 18.91 -21.74
N PHE A 77 -33.20 18.34 -21.02
CA PHE A 77 -34.55 18.08 -21.50
C PHE A 77 -35.50 19.21 -21.07
N LYS A 78 -36.50 19.54 -21.91
CA LYS A 78 -37.51 20.61 -21.67
C LYS A 78 -38.16 20.52 -20.28
N ASN A 79 -38.45 19.29 -19.83
CA ASN A 79 -39.13 19.03 -18.56
C ASN A 79 -38.17 18.43 -17.49
N GLY A 80 -36.85 18.55 -17.70
CA GLY A 80 -35.85 17.96 -16.79
C GLY A 80 -35.69 16.45 -16.93
N SER A 81 -36.66 15.75 -17.51
CA SER A 81 -36.61 14.31 -17.76
C SER A 81 -37.55 13.91 -18.90
N VAL A 82 -37.30 12.75 -19.48
CA VAL A 82 -38.11 12.13 -20.53
C VAL A 82 -38.21 10.63 -20.30
N GLU A 83 -39.34 10.01 -20.64
CA GLU A 83 -39.51 8.57 -20.70
C GLU A 83 -39.25 8.10 -22.15
N LEU A 84 -38.31 7.15 -22.31
CA LEU A 84 -37.99 6.50 -23.55
C LEU A 84 -38.60 5.10 -23.57
N ALA A 85 -39.37 4.79 -24.62
CA ALA A 85 -40.01 3.49 -24.76
C ALA A 85 -39.19 2.56 -25.68
N ALA A 86 -39.15 1.28 -25.37
CA ALA A 86 -38.48 0.28 -26.20
C ALA A 86 -39.07 0.27 -27.61
N GLY A 87 -38.20 0.17 -28.63
CA GLY A 87 -38.55 0.18 -30.05
C GLY A 87 -38.70 1.56 -30.68
N GLN A 88 -38.80 2.65 -29.92
CA GLN A 88 -38.89 3.98 -30.50
C GLN A 88 -37.58 4.45 -31.14
N ALA A 89 -37.65 5.36 -32.08
CA ALA A 89 -36.50 6.06 -32.60
C ALA A 89 -36.15 7.24 -31.65
N PHE A 90 -34.83 7.40 -31.36
CA PHE A 90 -34.29 8.50 -30.57
C PHE A 90 -33.04 9.04 -31.23
N THR A 91 -32.90 10.37 -31.32
CA THR A 91 -31.78 10.99 -32.02
C THR A 91 -30.88 11.73 -31.04
N LEU A 92 -29.59 11.37 -30.99
CA LEU A 92 -28.55 12.15 -30.34
C LEU A 92 -28.03 13.18 -31.37
N THR A 93 -27.95 14.46 -30.97
CA THR A 93 -27.52 15.51 -31.89
C THR A 93 -26.45 16.40 -31.27
N THR A 94 -25.58 16.97 -32.14
CA THR A 94 -24.59 17.97 -31.75
C THR A 94 -25.13 19.39 -31.81
N GLU A 95 -26.33 19.56 -32.37
CA GLU A 95 -27.04 20.86 -32.39
C GLU A 95 -27.49 21.22 -30.98
N ASP A 96 -27.41 22.51 -30.62
CA ASP A 96 -27.84 22.99 -29.30
C ASP A 96 -29.37 23.12 -29.24
N VAL A 97 -30.03 22.03 -28.85
CA VAL A 97 -31.48 21.93 -28.74
C VAL A 97 -31.88 21.44 -27.35
N GLU A 98 -33.00 21.91 -26.85
CA GLU A 98 -33.65 21.27 -25.71
C GLU A 98 -34.21 19.91 -26.10
N GLY A 99 -33.85 18.88 -25.34
CA GLY A 99 -34.26 17.49 -25.58
C GLY A 99 -35.73 17.23 -25.28
N ASP A 100 -36.28 16.24 -25.95
CA ASP A 100 -37.62 15.71 -25.75
C ASP A 100 -37.61 14.18 -25.97
N GLU A 101 -38.79 13.56 -26.13
CA GLU A 101 -38.92 12.11 -26.36
C GLU A 101 -38.37 11.66 -27.71
N THR A 102 -38.01 12.53 -28.63
CA THR A 102 -37.51 12.22 -29.97
C THR A 102 -36.02 12.47 -30.15
N ARG A 103 -35.45 13.41 -29.40
CA ARG A 103 -34.04 13.80 -29.53
C ARG A 103 -33.48 14.45 -28.27
N CYS A 104 -32.14 14.42 -28.15
CA CYS A 104 -31.40 15.19 -27.14
C CYS A 104 -30.04 15.62 -27.68
N ALA A 105 -29.59 16.79 -27.30
CA ALA A 105 -28.23 17.25 -27.57
C ALA A 105 -27.20 16.55 -26.69
N ILE A 106 -25.99 16.37 -27.24
CA ILE A 106 -24.83 15.78 -26.54
C ILE A 106 -23.70 16.80 -26.41
N THR A 107 -22.79 16.54 -25.45
CA THR A 107 -21.65 17.44 -25.17
C THR A 107 -20.47 17.27 -26.13
N TYR A 108 -20.35 16.11 -26.82
CA TYR A 108 -19.21 15.77 -27.68
C TYR A 108 -19.59 15.85 -29.17
N PRO A 109 -19.09 16.90 -29.90
CA PRO A 109 -19.53 17.17 -31.27
C PRO A 109 -19.07 16.16 -32.32
N GLN A 110 -17.97 15.43 -32.09
CA GLN A 110 -17.42 14.44 -33.02
C GLN A 110 -18.05 13.06 -32.87
N LEU A 111 -18.89 12.81 -31.87
CA LEU A 111 -19.48 11.49 -31.63
C LEU A 111 -20.16 10.89 -32.88
N PRO A 112 -20.91 11.66 -33.73
CA PRO A 112 -21.50 11.11 -34.94
C PRO A 112 -20.50 10.58 -35.97
N GLN A 113 -19.22 11.00 -35.88
CA GLN A 113 -18.13 10.56 -36.77
C GLN A 113 -17.39 9.36 -36.21
N ASP A 114 -17.43 9.17 -34.89
CA ASP A 114 -16.74 8.07 -34.22
C ASP A 114 -17.59 6.79 -34.20
N VAL A 115 -18.91 6.89 -34.31
CA VAL A 115 -19.83 5.73 -34.27
C VAL A 115 -20.35 5.33 -35.64
N SER A 116 -20.74 4.06 -35.77
CA SER A 116 -21.23 3.44 -36.98
C SER A 116 -22.57 2.73 -36.74
N ALA A 117 -23.31 2.47 -37.81
CA ALA A 117 -24.55 1.67 -37.73
C ALA A 117 -24.27 0.29 -37.12
N GLY A 118 -25.05 -0.09 -36.15
CA GLY A 118 -24.90 -1.32 -35.38
C GLY A 118 -24.21 -1.15 -34.02
N ASP A 119 -23.50 -0.03 -33.78
CA ASP A 119 -22.87 0.24 -32.50
C ASP A 119 -23.91 0.43 -31.39
N THR A 120 -23.51 0.11 -30.18
CA THR A 120 -24.31 0.29 -28.97
C THR A 120 -23.95 1.61 -28.31
N ILE A 121 -24.97 2.39 -27.90
CA ILE A 121 -24.82 3.55 -27.03
C ILE A 121 -25.58 3.27 -25.73
N LEU A 122 -24.94 3.51 -24.60
CA LEU A 122 -25.53 3.35 -23.28
C LEU A 122 -25.76 4.72 -22.63
N LEU A 123 -26.95 4.92 -22.09
CA LEU A 123 -27.32 6.14 -21.37
C LEU A 123 -27.51 5.85 -19.90
N ASP A 124 -27.05 6.78 -19.02
CA ASP A 124 -27.19 6.71 -17.56
C ASP A 124 -26.66 5.39 -17.01
N ASP A 125 -25.34 5.13 -17.19
CA ASP A 125 -24.63 3.95 -16.72
C ASP A 125 -25.26 2.61 -17.20
N GLY A 126 -25.84 2.65 -18.42
CA GLY A 126 -26.42 1.47 -19.06
C GLY A 126 -27.91 1.22 -18.73
N LEU A 127 -28.58 2.15 -18.02
CA LEU A 127 -30.02 2.04 -17.76
C LEU A 127 -30.85 2.03 -19.03
N VAL A 128 -30.47 2.78 -20.05
CA VAL A 128 -31.09 2.73 -21.39
C VAL A 128 -30.04 2.41 -22.44
N ARG A 129 -30.33 1.36 -23.22
CA ARG A 129 -29.52 0.92 -24.34
C ARG A 129 -30.12 1.40 -25.66
N LEU A 130 -29.25 1.97 -26.48
CA LEU A 130 -29.56 2.39 -27.85
C LEU A 130 -28.73 1.58 -28.85
N THR A 131 -29.32 1.26 -30.02
CA THR A 131 -28.56 0.74 -31.17
C THR A 131 -28.54 1.83 -32.25
N VAL A 132 -27.34 2.16 -32.73
CA VAL A 132 -27.17 3.12 -33.84
C VAL A 132 -27.76 2.56 -35.13
N LEU A 133 -28.66 3.30 -35.75
CA LEU A 133 -29.24 2.94 -37.03
C LEU A 133 -28.52 3.61 -38.21
N GLU A 134 -28.28 4.91 -38.09
CA GLU A 134 -27.58 5.73 -39.09
C GLU A 134 -26.95 6.94 -38.44
N THR A 135 -25.92 7.51 -39.08
CA THR A 135 -25.23 8.70 -38.62
C THR A 135 -25.22 9.74 -39.74
N THR A 136 -25.23 11.01 -39.34
CA THR A 136 -25.02 12.16 -40.22
C THR A 136 -23.87 13.00 -39.65
N ALA A 137 -23.54 14.14 -40.27
CA ALA A 137 -22.50 15.02 -39.74
C ALA A 137 -22.81 15.56 -38.34
N THR A 138 -24.09 15.68 -37.95
CA THR A 138 -24.51 16.30 -36.68
C THR A 138 -25.47 15.46 -35.84
N ALA A 139 -25.86 14.27 -36.31
CA ALA A 139 -26.86 13.46 -35.62
C ALA A 139 -26.59 11.96 -35.72
N ILE A 140 -26.98 11.24 -34.67
CA ILE A 140 -26.95 9.79 -34.57
C ILE A 140 -28.39 9.35 -34.34
N ARG A 141 -28.98 8.69 -35.31
CA ARG A 141 -30.32 8.12 -35.19
C ARG A 141 -30.20 6.71 -34.59
N CYS A 142 -30.88 6.50 -33.47
CA CYS A 142 -30.83 5.25 -32.72
C CYS A 142 -32.22 4.61 -32.57
N ARG A 143 -32.23 3.31 -32.28
CA ARG A 143 -33.39 2.61 -31.75
C ARG A 143 -33.18 2.37 -30.25
N VAL A 144 -34.19 2.66 -29.43
CA VAL A 144 -34.22 2.38 -28.01
C VAL A 144 -34.48 0.89 -27.81
N GLU A 145 -33.59 0.17 -27.12
CA GLU A 145 -33.72 -1.28 -26.92
C GLU A 145 -34.54 -1.64 -25.68
N ASN A 146 -34.51 -0.82 -24.63
CA ASN A 146 -35.28 -1.01 -23.40
C ASN A 146 -35.80 0.31 -22.86
N SER A 147 -37.00 0.28 -22.28
CA SER A 147 -37.63 1.49 -21.73
C SER A 147 -36.90 1.99 -20.47
N GLY A 148 -36.89 3.32 -20.28
CA GLY A 148 -36.31 3.96 -19.11
C GLY A 148 -36.55 5.47 -19.06
N VAL A 149 -36.31 6.06 -17.89
CA VAL A 149 -36.44 7.52 -17.68
C VAL A 149 -35.05 8.17 -17.76
N MET A 150 -34.86 9.07 -18.74
CA MET A 150 -33.65 9.86 -18.89
C MET A 150 -33.80 11.23 -18.26
N LYS A 151 -32.74 11.67 -17.56
CA LYS A 151 -32.66 12.99 -16.93
C LYS A 151 -31.56 13.84 -17.57
N ASN A 152 -31.55 15.13 -17.21
CA ASN A 152 -30.51 16.06 -17.63
C ASN A 152 -29.10 15.57 -17.27
N HIS A 153 -28.14 15.85 -18.11
CA HIS A 153 -26.68 15.64 -17.88
C HIS A 153 -26.25 14.21 -17.60
N LYS A 154 -27.04 13.20 -18.04
CA LYS A 154 -26.69 11.79 -17.87
C LYS A 154 -25.56 11.38 -18.81
N GLY A 155 -24.73 10.44 -18.37
CA GLY A 155 -23.61 9.88 -19.12
C GLY A 155 -24.05 9.21 -20.43
N VAL A 156 -23.18 9.27 -21.40
CA VAL A 156 -23.32 8.58 -22.70
C VAL A 156 -22.05 7.77 -22.91
N ASN A 157 -22.17 6.45 -22.84
CA ASN A 157 -21.07 5.52 -23.04
C ASN A 157 -21.23 4.80 -24.40
N VAL A 158 -20.11 4.48 -25.03
CA VAL A 158 -20.10 3.81 -26.34
C VAL A 158 -19.15 2.61 -26.28
N PRO A 159 -19.61 1.49 -25.73
CA PRO A 159 -18.77 0.31 -25.54
C PRO A 159 -18.12 -0.17 -26.83
N GLY A 160 -16.81 -0.45 -26.79
CA GLY A 160 -16.05 -0.97 -27.92
C GLY A 160 -15.67 0.04 -29.01
N VAL A 161 -16.04 1.29 -28.88
CA VAL A 161 -15.69 2.35 -29.85
C VAL A 161 -14.59 3.24 -29.27
N SER A 162 -13.50 3.44 -30.02
CA SER A 162 -12.45 4.40 -29.66
C SER A 162 -12.88 5.80 -30.04
N LEU A 163 -13.04 6.69 -29.06
CA LEU A 163 -13.46 8.08 -29.28
C LEU A 163 -12.26 8.98 -29.59
N SER A 164 -12.39 9.82 -30.61
CA SER A 164 -11.37 10.81 -31.01
C SER A 164 -11.27 12.00 -30.04
N MET A 165 -11.95 11.94 -28.90
CA MET A 165 -12.02 13.00 -27.88
C MET A 165 -10.64 13.28 -27.27
N PRO A 166 -10.20 14.56 -27.18
CA PRO A 166 -9.03 14.93 -26.41
C PRO A 166 -9.13 14.41 -24.98
N TYR A 167 -8.02 13.88 -24.47
CA TYR A 167 -8.01 13.26 -23.14
C TYR A 167 -8.23 14.28 -22.02
N MET A 168 -7.52 15.41 -22.07
CA MET A 168 -7.56 16.42 -21.01
C MET A 168 -8.41 17.62 -21.41
N SER A 169 -9.43 17.91 -20.65
CA SER A 169 -10.19 19.16 -20.76
C SER A 169 -9.43 20.33 -20.09
N GLN A 170 -9.85 21.57 -20.37
CA GLN A 170 -9.31 22.74 -19.64
C GLN A 170 -9.62 22.65 -18.14
N GLN A 171 -10.80 22.14 -17.78
CA GLN A 171 -11.19 21.92 -16.39
C GLN A 171 -10.26 20.93 -15.69
N ASP A 172 -10.00 19.77 -16.31
CA ASP A 172 -9.06 18.78 -15.71
C ASP A 172 -7.68 19.40 -15.48
N LYS A 173 -7.20 20.23 -16.42
CA LYS A 173 -5.95 20.93 -16.27
C LYS A 173 -5.98 21.93 -15.11
N ASP A 174 -7.05 22.68 -14.95
CA ASP A 174 -7.22 23.65 -13.86
C ASP A 174 -7.33 22.91 -12.51
N ASP A 175 -8.03 21.77 -12.48
CA ASP A 175 -8.13 20.91 -11.29
C ASP A 175 -6.77 20.32 -10.90
N ILE A 176 -5.97 19.86 -11.86
CA ILE A 176 -4.60 19.35 -11.63
C ILE A 176 -3.70 20.45 -11.07
N LEU A 177 -3.75 21.66 -11.64
CA LEU A 177 -2.96 22.81 -11.17
C LEU A 177 -3.39 23.23 -9.75
N PHE A 178 -4.69 23.22 -9.47
CA PHE A 178 -5.20 23.41 -8.12
C PHE A 178 -4.66 22.32 -7.17
N GLY A 179 -4.63 21.06 -7.61
CA GLY A 179 -4.06 19.96 -6.85
C GLY A 179 -2.58 20.18 -6.53
N VAL A 180 -1.80 20.70 -7.46
CA VAL A 180 -0.40 21.07 -7.26
C VAL A 180 -0.27 22.19 -6.22
N GLU A 181 -1.04 23.26 -6.37
CA GLU A 181 -1.04 24.41 -5.46
C GLU A 181 -1.43 24.00 -4.04
N GLN A 182 -2.44 23.16 -3.91
CA GLN A 182 -2.95 22.70 -2.63
C GLN A 182 -2.15 21.50 -2.05
N GLY A 183 -1.13 20.99 -2.72
CA GLY A 183 -0.23 19.94 -2.21
C GLY A 183 -0.90 18.58 -2.05
N PHE A 184 -1.66 18.15 -3.04
CA PHE A 184 -2.13 16.76 -3.14
C PHE A 184 -0.94 15.80 -3.33
N ASP A 185 -1.13 14.53 -2.99
CA ASP A 185 -0.12 13.49 -3.06
C ASP A 185 -0.28 12.62 -4.32
N PHE A 186 -1.53 12.46 -4.78
CA PHE A 186 -1.90 11.65 -5.94
C PHE A 186 -2.93 12.36 -6.82
N ILE A 187 -2.87 12.04 -8.13
CA ILE A 187 -3.96 12.27 -9.08
C ILE A 187 -4.46 10.90 -9.53
N ALA A 188 -5.73 10.61 -9.31
CA ALA A 188 -6.44 9.51 -9.94
C ALA A 188 -7.00 10.02 -11.27
N ALA A 189 -6.43 9.54 -12.36
CA ALA A 189 -6.71 10.00 -13.71
C ALA A 189 -7.84 9.18 -14.32
N SER A 190 -9.01 9.77 -14.53
CA SER A 190 -10.20 9.09 -15.05
C SER A 190 -10.08 8.77 -16.54
N PHE A 191 -10.68 7.66 -16.97
CA PHE A 191 -10.81 7.23 -18.37
C PHE A 191 -9.49 7.15 -19.15
N VAL A 192 -8.41 6.67 -18.50
CA VAL A 192 -7.12 6.46 -19.17
C VAL A 192 -7.26 5.34 -20.21
N ARG A 193 -6.94 5.64 -21.47
CA ARG A 193 -7.03 4.72 -22.60
C ARG A 193 -5.65 4.17 -23.04
N CYS A 194 -4.61 4.99 -22.91
CA CYS A 194 -3.26 4.66 -23.36
C CYS A 194 -2.18 5.45 -22.61
N ALA A 195 -0.91 5.10 -22.85
CA ALA A 195 0.24 5.79 -22.26
C ALA A 195 0.33 7.28 -22.59
N ALA A 196 -0.22 7.71 -23.75
CA ALA A 196 -0.21 9.12 -24.14
C ALA A 196 -1.05 10.00 -23.20
N ASP A 197 -2.18 9.48 -22.73
CA ASP A 197 -3.07 10.16 -21.78
C ASP A 197 -2.33 10.42 -20.45
N VAL A 198 -1.60 9.43 -19.92
CA VAL A 198 -0.79 9.59 -18.71
C VAL A 198 0.35 10.60 -18.91
N ARG A 199 1.01 10.55 -20.09
CA ARG A 199 2.08 11.51 -20.42
C ARG A 199 1.56 12.94 -20.51
N GLU A 200 0.31 13.15 -20.90
CA GLU A 200 -0.30 14.49 -20.94
C GLU A 200 -0.41 15.10 -19.54
N ILE A 201 -0.91 14.33 -18.56
CA ILE A 201 -0.92 14.75 -17.14
C ILE A 201 0.52 14.96 -16.63
N ARG A 202 1.43 14.05 -16.95
CA ARG A 202 2.83 14.14 -16.52
C ARG A 202 3.50 15.42 -17.01
N ARG A 203 3.18 15.90 -18.24
CA ARG A 203 3.70 17.18 -18.75
C ARG A 203 3.22 18.36 -17.92
N VAL A 204 1.93 18.39 -17.50
CA VAL A 204 1.40 19.45 -16.63
C VAL A 204 2.11 19.44 -15.27
N LEU A 205 2.25 18.27 -14.66
CA LEU A 205 2.94 18.13 -13.37
C LEU A 205 4.42 18.53 -13.45
N ASN A 206 5.13 18.12 -14.52
CA ASN A 206 6.54 18.48 -14.72
C ASN A 206 6.72 19.99 -14.95
N ALA A 207 5.83 20.63 -15.72
CA ALA A 207 5.86 22.07 -15.92
C ALA A 207 5.64 22.87 -14.62
N ALA A 208 4.88 22.29 -13.69
CA ALA A 208 4.66 22.84 -12.34
C ALA A 208 5.68 22.35 -11.30
N HIS A 209 6.76 21.65 -11.70
CA HIS A 209 7.77 21.04 -10.82
C HIS A 209 7.17 20.18 -9.69
N SER A 210 6.06 19.52 -9.96
CA SER A 210 5.32 18.74 -8.98
C SER A 210 5.77 17.28 -8.95
N ARG A 211 5.78 16.69 -7.74
CA ARG A 211 6.08 15.29 -7.48
C ARG A 211 4.83 14.46 -7.17
N ILE A 212 3.65 14.97 -7.52
CA ILE A 212 2.39 14.24 -7.42
C ILE A 212 2.47 12.98 -8.27
N ARG A 213 2.02 11.85 -7.72
CA ARG A 213 1.99 10.56 -8.42
C ARG A 213 0.66 10.36 -9.15
N ILE A 214 0.71 9.68 -10.29
CA ILE A 214 -0.46 9.43 -11.14
C ILE A 214 -0.92 8.00 -10.95
N ILE A 215 -2.19 7.84 -10.57
CA ILE A 215 -2.92 6.57 -10.52
C ILE A 215 -3.87 6.53 -11.72
N ALA A 216 -3.57 5.71 -12.71
CA ALA A 216 -4.42 5.57 -13.90
C ALA A 216 -5.67 4.76 -13.55
N LYS A 217 -6.87 5.33 -13.79
CA LYS A 217 -8.13 4.61 -13.63
C LYS A 217 -8.44 3.90 -14.94
N ILE A 218 -8.57 2.59 -14.88
CA ILE A 218 -8.91 1.75 -16.02
C ILE A 218 -10.40 1.47 -15.96
N GLU A 219 -11.12 2.03 -16.93
CA GLU A 219 -12.58 2.14 -16.95
C GLU A 219 -13.20 1.65 -18.25
N ASN A 220 -12.37 1.30 -19.26
CA ASN A 220 -12.82 0.90 -20.59
C ASN A 220 -11.92 -0.19 -21.19
N GLN A 221 -12.38 -0.81 -22.28
CA GLN A 221 -11.68 -1.90 -22.96
C GLN A 221 -10.33 -1.47 -23.53
N GLU A 222 -10.20 -0.23 -24.04
CA GLU A 222 -8.96 0.29 -24.59
C GLU A 222 -7.87 0.37 -23.50
N GLY A 223 -8.22 0.89 -22.31
CA GLY A 223 -7.33 0.95 -21.14
C GLY A 223 -6.89 -0.44 -20.67
N VAL A 224 -7.80 -1.42 -20.67
CA VAL A 224 -7.46 -2.83 -20.34
C VAL A 224 -6.46 -3.38 -21.36
N SER A 225 -6.70 -3.19 -22.64
CA SER A 225 -5.84 -3.69 -23.73
C SER A 225 -4.44 -3.06 -23.69
N ASN A 226 -4.34 -1.79 -23.30
CA ASN A 226 -3.13 -1.00 -23.25
C ASN A 226 -2.48 -0.95 -21.85
N LEU A 227 -2.94 -1.76 -20.89
CA LEU A 227 -2.51 -1.71 -19.50
C LEU A 227 -0.99 -1.70 -19.32
N ARG A 228 -0.27 -2.50 -20.09
CA ARG A 228 1.19 -2.63 -19.99
C ARG A 228 1.92 -1.33 -20.30
N GLU A 229 1.50 -0.62 -21.34
CA GLU A 229 2.09 0.67 -21.69
C GLU A 229 1.66 1.79 -20.74
N ILE A 230 0.42 1.73 -20.23
CA ILE A 230 -0.07 2.64 -19.19
C ILE A 230 0.75 2.46 -17.92
N LEU A 231 1.01 1.21 -17.50
CA LEU A 231 1.86 0.90 -16.35
C LEU A 231 3.31 1.36 -16.53
N ALA A 232 3.81 1.53 -17.74
CA ALA A 232 5.17 2.08 -17.92
C ALA A 232 5.23 3.57 -17.50
N GLU A 233 4.16 4.34 -17.68
CA GLU A 233 4.10 5.79 -17.44
C GLU A 233 3.42 6.17 -16.11
N ALA A 234 2.40 5.43 -15.67
CA ALA A 234 1.67 5.68 -14.43
C ALA A 234 2.43 5.19 -13.20
N ASP A 235 2.18 5.79 -12.04
CA ASP A 235 2.78 5.38 -10.76
C ASP A 235 1.96 4.29 -10.05
N GLY A 236 0.74 4.03 -10.47
CA GLY A 236 -0.17 2.99 -10.00
C GLY A 236 -1.43 2.94 -10.85
N VAL A 237 -2.33 2.03 -10.50
CA VAL A 237 -3.58 1.80 -11.23
C VAL A 237 -4.76 1.71 -10.27
N MET A 238 -5.95 2.11 -10.73
CA MET A 238 -7.23 1.85 -10.08
C MET A 238 -8.11 1.01 -10.99
N VAL A 239 -8.57 -0.12 -10.49
CA VAL A 239 -9.59 -0.97 -11.11
C VAL A 239 -10.95 -0.37 -10.77
N ALA A 240 -11.49 0.45 -11.64
CA ALA A 240 -12.75 1.17 -11.45
C ALA A 240 -13.92 0.33 -11.98
N ARG A 241 -14.33 -0.67 -11.19
CA ARG A 241 -15.25 -1.73 -11.60
C ARG A 241 -16.63 -1.22 -12.02
N GLY A 242 -17.10 -0.12 -11.42
CA GLY A 242 -18.39 0.49 -11.75
C GLY A 242 -18.44 0.96 -13.20
N ASP A 243 -17.53 1.87 -13.57
CA ASP A 243 -17.46 2.43 -14.93
C ASP A 243 -17.03 1.35 -15.93
N MET A 244 -16.10 0.47 -15.56
CA MET A 244 -15.68 -0.68 -16.38
C MET A 244 -16.85 -1.59 -16.71
N GLY A 245 -17.78 -1.83 -15.77
CA GLY A 245 -18.96 -2.70 -16.00
C GLY A 245 -20.03 -2.10 -16.91
N VAL A 246 -19.92 -0.82 -17.23
CA VAL A 246 -20.73 -0.18 -18.28
C VAL A 246 -20.11 -0.39 -19.66
N GLU A 247 -18.77 -0.35 -19.74
CA GLU A 247 -18.02 -0.40 -21.00
C GLU A 247 -17.64 -1.82 -21.45
N ILE A 248 -17.56 -2.78 -20.52
CA ILE A 248 -17.12 -4.17 -20.75
C ILE A 248 -18.18 -5.11 -20.21
N ASP A 249 -18.30 -6.30 -20.81
CA ASP A 249 -19.20 -7.33 -20.29
C ASP A 249 -18.86 -7.64 -18.82
N PHE A 250 -19.83 -7.48 -17.95
CA PHE A 250 -19.65 -7.64 -16.50
C PHE A 250 -19.12 -9.03 -16.11
N THR A 251 -19.31 -10.04 -16.95
CA THR A 251 -18.78 -11.40 -16.71
C THR A 251 -17.27 -11.49 -16.87
N GLU A 252 -16.63 -10.55 -17.56
CA GLU A 252 -15.18 -10.49 -17.76
C GLU A 252 -14.45 -9.74 -16.64
N ILE A 253 -15.14 -8.87 -15.90
CA ILE A 253 -14.53 -7.99 -14.90
C ILE A 253 -13.72 -8.75 -13.85
N PRO A 254 -14.17 -9.89 -13.28
CA PRO A 254 -13.38 -10.60 -12.27
C PRO A 254 -12.03 -11.10 -12.80
N ALA A 255 -11.98 -11.54 -14.07
CA ALA A 255 -10.75 -12.00 -14.71
C ALA A 255 -9.81 -10.81 -14.99
N ILE A 256 -10.35 -9.70 -15.50
CA ILE A 256 -9.62 -8.46 -15.77
C ILE A 256 -9.03 -7.91 -14.45
N GLN A 257 -9.80 -7.85 -13.37
CA GLN A 257 -9.32 -7.42 -12.05
C GLN A 257 -8.10 -8.23 -11.60
N LYS A 258 -8.16 -9.55 -11.68
CA LYS A 258 -7.05 -10.44 -11.28
C LYS A 258 -5.79 -10.20 -12.11
N ASP A 259 -5.95 -10.06 -13.41
CA ASP A 259 -4.82 -9.80 -14.32
C ASP A 259 -4.19 -8.43 -14.06
N MET A 260 -5.01 -7.38 -13.90
CA MET A 260 -4.52 -6.04 -13.57
C MET A 260 -3.76 -6.02 -12.24
N ILE A 261 -4.28 -6.67 -11.20
CA ILE A 261 -3.61 -6.78 -9.90
C ILE A 261 -2.27 -7.49 -10.07
N ALA A 262 -2.23 -8.62 -10.79
CA ALA A 262 -1.00 -9.39 -11.00
C ALA A 262 0.07 -8.57 -11.74
N GLN A 263 -0.31 -7.84 -12.80
CA GLN A 263 0.62 -6.98 -13.55
C GLN A 263 1.16 -5.83 -12.70
N CYS A 264 0.32 -5.18 -11.89
CA CYS A 264 0.74 -4.10 -10.97
C CYS A 264 1.73 -4.62 -9.92
N VAL A 265 1.44 -5.75 -9.28
CA VAL A 265 2.34 -6.39 -8.31
C VAL A 265 3.65 -6.77 -8.97
N ALA A 266 3.62 -7.34 -10.18
CA ALA A 266 4.82 -7.69 -10.94
C ALA A 266 5.72 -6.47 -11.26
N CYS A 267 5.14 -5.27 -11.41
CA CYS A 267 5.88 -4.02 -11.61
C CYS A 267 6.24 -3.31 -10.29
N GLY A 268 5.73 -3.76 -9.14
CA GLY A 268 5.90 -3.10 -7.85
C GLY A 268 5.12 -1.79 -7.75
N LYS A 269 4.04 -1.62 -8.51
CA LYS A 269 3.17 -0.43 -8.49
C LYS A 269 1.90 -0.72 -7.70
N PRO A 270 1.36 0.25 -6.94
CA PRO A 270 0.14 0.05 -6.18
C PRO A 270 -1.06 -0.11 -7.11
N VAL A 271 -1.97 -0.97 -6.72
CA VAL A 271 -3.27 -1.15 -7.37
C VAL A 271 -4.38 -0.96 -6.35
N ILE A 272 -5.40 -0.20 -6.72
CA ILE A 272 -6.58 0.08 -5.91
C ILE A 272 -7.76 -0.66 -6.53
N THR A 273 -8.41 -1.54 -5.78
CA THR A 273 -9.70 -2.12 -6.19
C THR A 273 -10.82 -1.21 -5.69
N ALA A 274 -11.62 -0.69 -6.62
CA ALA A 274 -12.56 0.39 -6.37
C ALA A 274 -13.99 0.04 -6.77
N THR A 275 -14.93 0.77 -6.21
CA THR A 275 -16.38 0.77 -6.43
C THR A 275 -17.11 -0.51 -5.98
N GLN A 276 -18.31 -0.35 -5.43
CA GLN A 276 -19.23 -1.42 -5.03
C GLN A 276 -18.61 -2.44 -4.05
N MET A 277 -17.69 -1.99 -3.16
CA MET A 277 -17.04 -2.88 -2.21
C MET A 277 -17.94 -3.20 -1.01
N LEU A 278 -18.55 -2.19 -0.39
CA LEU A 278 -19.51 -2.30 0.71
C LEU A 278 -20.73 -1.42 0.43
N ASP A 279 -21.22 -1.41 -0.81
CA ASP A 279 -22.24 -0.48 -1.33
C ASP A 279 -23.52 -0.46 -0.47
N SER A 280 -23.95 -1.61 0.03
CA SER A 280 -25.10 -1.70 0.93
C SER A 280 -24.92 -0.90 2.22
N MET A 281 -23.67 -0.59 2.63
CA MET A 281 -23.39 0.22 3.82
C MET A 281 -23.60 1.73 3.60
N ILE A 282 -23.95 2.16 2.40
CA ILE A 282 -24.49 3.51 2.19
C ILE A 282 -25.75 3.70 3.04
N GLU A 283 -26.64 2.70 3.08
CA GLU A 283 -27.92 2.74 3.76
C GLU A 283 -27.99 1.87 5.03
N ASN A 284 -27.18 0.80 5.11
CA ASN A 284 -27.25 -0.21 6.15
C ASN A 284 -26.00 -0.20 7.04
N PRO A 285 -26.12 -0.49 8.36
CA PRO A 285 -24.99 -0.51 9.29
C PRO A 285 -24.07 -1.74 9.12
N ARG A 286 -24.46 -2.70 8.28
CA ARG A 286 -23.70 -3.94 8.01
C ARG A 286 -23.75 -4.29 6.54
N PRO A 287 -22.65 -4.81 5.98
CA PRO A 287 -22.62 -5.24 4.59
C PRO A 287 -23.32 -6.58 4.39
N THR A 288 -23.61 -6.90 3.15
CA THR A 288 -24.03 -8.23 2.72
C THR A 288 -22.86 -9.23 2.79
N ARG A 289 -23.19 -10.53 2.80
CA ARG A 289 -22.16 -11.59 2.76
C ARG A 289 -21.38 -11.61 1.44
N ALA A 290 -22.03 -11.24 0.34
CA ALA A 290 -21.40 -11.14 -0.97
C ALA A 290 -20.31 -10.04 -0.99
N GLU A 291 -20.61 -8.88 -0.43
CA GLU A 291 -19.65 -7.76 -0.32
C GLU A 291 -18.45 -8.12 0.56
N ILE A 292 -18.67 -8.80 1.70
CA ILE A 292 -17.56 -9.29 2.54
C ILE A 292 -16.65 -10.23 1.73
N THR A 293 -17.26 -11.11 0.93
CA THR A 293 -16.52 -12.07 0.08
C THR A 293 -15.76 -11.34 -1.03
N ASP A 294 -16.35 -10.31 -1.63
CA ASP A 294 -15.73 -9.51 -2.69
C ASP A 294 -14.49 -8.78 -2.17
N VAL A 295 -14.61 -8.09 -1.02
CA VAL A 295 -13.46 -7.44 -0.36
C VAL A 295 -12.35 -8.45 -0.04
N ALA A 296 -12.70 -9.61 0.52
CA ALA A 296 -11.73 -10.67 0.82
C ALA A 296 -11.05 -11.20 -0.45
N ASN A 297 -11.80 -11.42 -1.53
CA ASN A 297 -11.25 -11.88 -2.81
C ASN A 297 -10.26 -10.87 -3.41
N ALA A 298 -10.57 -9.57 -3.41
CA ALA A 298 -9.63 -8.54 -3.88
C ALA A 298 -8.31 -8.59 -3.10
N ILE A 299 -8.37 -8.85 -1.79
CA ILE A 299 -7.19 -8.99 -0.93
C ILE A 299 -6.42 -10.29 -1.25
N TYR A 300 -7.11 -11.41 -1.45
CA TYR A 300 -6.49 -12.68 -1.89
C TYR A 300 -5.86 -12.56 -3.28
N ASP A 301 -6.45 -11.76 -4.18
CA ASP A 301 -5.89 -11.46 -5.50
C ASP A 301 -4.58 -10.65 -5.40
N GLY A 302 -4.32 -10.02 -4.23
CA GLY A 302 -3.11 -9.26 -3.96
C GLY A 302 -3.24 -7.76 -4.18
N THR A 303 -4.44 -7.17 -4.13
CA THR A 303 -4.61 -5.72 -4.24
C THR A 303 -3.77 -4.96 -3.20
N SER A 304 -3.28 -3.78 -3.54
CA SER A 304 -2.54 -2.93 -2.59
C SER A 304 -3.47 -2.14 -1.68
N ALA A 305 -4.61 -1.73 -2.22
CA ALA A 305 -5.62 -0.95 -1.51
C ALA A 305 -7.03 -1.31 -1.99
N ILE A 306 -7.99 -1.07 -1.11
CA ILE A 306 -9.43 -1.21 -1.32
C ILE A 306 -10.08 0.15 -1.07
N MET A 307 -11.11 0.50 -1.83
CA MET A 307 -11.68 1.85 -1.80
C MET A 307 -13.15 1.83 -1.40
N LEU A 308 -13.53 2.77 -0.54
CA LEU A 308 -14.89 3.16 -0.22
C LEU A 308 -15.25 4.44 -0.98
N SER A 309 -16.36 4.44 -1.68
CA SER A 309 -16.86 5.54 -2.50
C SER A 309 -18.06 6.23 -1.84
N GLY A 310 -19.27 5.86 -2.24
CA GLY A 310 -20.53 6.36 -1.69
C GLY A 310 -20.69 6.09 -0.19
N GLU A 311 -20.15 4.94 0.27
CA GLU A 311 -20.21 4.46 1.66
C GLU A 311 -19.66 5.50 2.66
N THR A 312 -18.60 6.22 2.25
CA THR A 312 -17.98 7.25 3.09
C THR A 312 -18.32 8.67 2.67
N ALA A 313 -18.59 8.92 1.38
CA ALA A 313 -18.88 10.26 0.87
C ALA A 313 -20.27 10.78 1.23
N ALA A 314 -21.30 9.92 1.14
CA ALA A 314 -22.71 10.27 1.31
C ALA A 314 -23.48 9.30 2.22
N GLY A 315 -22.89 8.16 2.56
CA GLY A 315 -23.51 7.10 3.35
C GLY A 315 -23.88 7.52 4.77
N LYS A 316 -24.78 6.76 5.36
CA LYS A 316 -25.24 6.98 6.74
C LYS A 316 -24.21 6.49 7.78
N TYR A 317 -23.32 5.58 7.40
CA TYR A 317 -22.43 4.85 8.30
C TYR A 317 -20.93 4.91 7.87
N PRO A 318 -20.35 6.10 7.62
CA PRO A 318 -19.00 6.22 7.06
C PRO A 318 -17.90 5.62 7.95
N VAL A 319 -17.98 5.80 9.27
CA VAL A 319 -16.99 5.27 10.22
C VAL A 319 -17.10 3.74 10.33
N GLU A 320 -18.32 3.22 10.40
CA GLU A 320 -18.60 1.79 10.45
C GLU A 320 -18.14 1.09 9.18
N ALA A 321 -18.26 1.72 8.02
CA ALA A 321 -17.77 1.20 6.75
C ALA A 321 -16.23 1.04 6.77
N VAL A 322 -15.49 2.03 7.28
CA VAL A 322 -14.04 1.93 7.44
C VAL A 322 -13.65 0.83 8.44
N LYS A 323 -14.32 0.77 9.60
CA LYS A 323 -14.08 -0.27 10.62
C LYS A 323 -14.36 -1.67 10.08
N THR A 324 -15.43 -1.83 9.30
CA THR A 324 -15.81 -3.10 8.67
C THR A 324 -14.76 -3.50 7.64
N MET A 325 -14.33 -2.57 6.79
CA MET A 325 -13.29 -2.78 5.80
C MET A 325 -11.96 -3.20 6.45
N ASP A 326 -11.55 -2.53 7.54
CA ASP A 326 -10.36 -2.88 8.32
C ASP A 326 -10.47 -4.29 8.93
N ALA A 327 -11.62 -4.63 9.49
CA ALA A 327 -11.85 -5.94 10.10
C ALA A 327 -11.78 -7.09 9.06
N ILE A 328 -12.42 -6.91 7.90
CA ILE A 328 -12.35 -7.89 6.80
C ILE A 328 -10.91 -8.05 6.34
N ALA A 329 -10.18 -6.94 6.11
CA ALA A 329 -8.81 -6.97 5.65
C ALA A 329 -7.89 -7.71 6.64
N ARG A 330 -7.93 -7.37 7.92
CA ARG A 330 -7.14 -8.07 8.96
C ARG A 330 -7.44 -9.56 9.02
N LYS A 331 -8.72 -9.94 8.96
CA LYS A 331 -9.12 -11.35 9.01
C LYS A 331 -8.66 -12.11 7.77
N THR A 332 -8.79 -11.50 6.59
CA THR A 332 -8.34 -12.11 5.35
C THR A 332 -6.83 -12.29 5.34
N GLU A 333 -6.08 -11.24 5.70
CA GLU A 333 -4.62 -11.27 5.77
C GLU A 333 -4.08 -12.32 6.75
N SER A 334 -4.79 -12.59 7.85
CA SER A 334 -4.38 -13.64 8.81
C SER A 334 -4.49 -15.07 8.25
N ASN A 335 -5.15 -15.25 7.11
CA ASN A 335 -5.29 -16.53 6.43
C ASN A 335 -4.42 -16.64 5.16
N ILE A 336 -3.66 -15.58 4.82
CA ILE A 336 -2.74 -15.60 3.66
C ILE A 336 -1.42 -16.21 4.10
N ASP A 337 -1.01 -17.27 3.42
CA ASP A 337 0.31 -17.85 3.57
C ASP A 337 1.36 -16.97 2.84
N CYS A 338 1.98 -16.07 3.59
CA CYS A 338 3.04 -15.20 3.09
C CYS A 338 4.36 -15.96 2.82
N SER A 339 4.52 -17.21 3.30
CA SER A 339 5.73 -18.01 3.07
C SER A 339 5.93 -18.34 1.59
N ARG A 340 4.85 -18.29 0.81
CA ARG A 340 4.88 -18.50 -0.63
C ARG A 340 5.27 -17.26 -1.43
N GLY A 341 5.72 -16.19 -0.81
CA GLY A 341 6.13 -14.89 -1.38
C GLY A 341 6.04 -14.78 -2.90
N THR A 342 5.75 -13.66 -3.48
CA THR A 342 5.72 -13.51 -4.95
C THR A 342 7.07 -13.89 -5.52
N VAL A 343 7.16 -15.13 -6.03
CA VAL A 343 8.33 -15.59 -6.77
C VAL A 343 8.50 -14.65 -7.97
N PRO A 344 9.64 -13.98 -8.13
CA PRO A 344 9.84 -13.13 -9.30
C PRO A 344 9.66 -13.98 -10.55
N PRO A 345 9.07 -13.44 -11.64
CA PRO A 345 8.90 -14.19 -12.87
C PRO A 345 10.26 -14.72 -13.32
N SER A 346 10.38 -16.02 -13.46
CA SER A 346 11.61 -16.80 -13.59
C SER A 346 12.46 -16.50 -14.85
N ARG A 347 12.12 -15.49 -15.66
CA ARG A 347 12.75 -15.20 -16.97
C ARG A 347 13.10 -13.74 -17.21
N THR A 348 12.90 -12.84 -16.27
CA THR A 348 13.30 -11.42 -16.43
C THR A 348 14.42 -11.07 -15.47
N HIS A 349 15.49 -10.47 -16.01
CA HIS A 349 16.54 -9.90 -15.15
C HIS A 349 15.94 -8.76 -14.30
N LEU A 350 16.04 -8.89 -12.99
CA LEU A 350 15.65 -7.83 -12.06
C LEU A 350 16.69 -6.70 -12.11
N SER A 351 16.25 -5.47 -11.87
CA SER A 351 17.19 -4.38 -11.57
C SER A 351 17.92 -4.66 -10.25
N VAL A 352 19.07 -4.02 -10.04
CA VAL A 352 19.84 -4.15 -8.79
C VAL A 352 18.93 -3.88 -7.58
N THR A 353 18.17 -2.79 -7.61
CA THR A 353 17.23 -2.44 -6.55
C THR A 353 16.18 -3.53 -6.27
N ALA A 354 15.60 -4.11 -7.32
CA ALA A 354 14.60 -5.17 -7.15
C ALA A 354 15.24 -6.48 -6.65
N ALA A 355 16.45 -6.81 -7.13
CA ALA A 355 17.19 -7.99 -6.68
C ALA A 355 17.60 -7.88 -5.21
N THR A 356 18.09 -6.70 -4.78
CA THR A 356 18.44 -6.43 -3.39
C THR A 356 17.19 -6.46 -2.49
N ALA A 357 16.08 -5.86 -2.91
CA ALA A 357 14.83 -5.91 -2.16
C ALA A 357 14.29 -7.34 -2.01
N HIS A 358 14.39 -8.17 -3.06
CA HIS A 358 14.04 -9.58 -3.00
C HIS A 358 14.92 -10.34 -2.01
N ALA A 359 16.24 -10.15 -2.09
CA ALA A 359 17.20 -10.76 -1.17
C ALA A 359 16.93 -10.33 0.29
N ALA A 360 16.60 -9.04 0.54
CA ALA A 360 16.24 -8.56 1.87
C ALA A 360 14.97 -9.26 2.43
N CYS A 361 13.95 -9.45 1.59
CA CYS A 361 12.72 -10.16 1.98
C CYS A 361 13.00 -11.65 2.27
N THR A 362 13.78 -12.32 1.42
CA THR A 362 14.16 -13.74 1.61
C THR A 362 15.01 -13.90 2.86
N THR A 363 16.02 -13.05 3.05
CA THR A 363 16.84 -13.06 4.26
C THR A 363 15.99 -12.87 5.51
N ALA A 364 15.07 -11.89 5.50
CA ALA A 364 14.18 -11.65 6.65
C ALA A 364 13.32 -12.88 6.99
N ALA A 365 12.82 -13.58 5.97
CA ALA A 365 12.03 -14.80 6.15
C ALA A 365 12.90 -15.96 6.70
N ASP A 366 14.10 -16.17 6.13
CA ASP A 366 15.00 -17.27 6.48
C ASP A 366 15.50 -17.17 7.93
N ILE A 367 15.75 -15.95 8.43
CA ILE A 367 16.24 -15.71 9.79
C ILE A 367 15.13 -15.37 10.79
N GLY A 368 13.85 -15.35 10.36
CA GLY A 368 12.73 -14.97 11.22
C GLY A 368 12.81 -13.53 11.73
N ALA A 369 13.24 -12.58 10.89
CA ALA A 369 13.38 -11.18 11.29
C ALA A 369 12.02 -10.55 11.65
N ASP A 370 11.99 -9.75 12.72
CA ASP A 370 10.78 -9.06 13.21
C ASP A 370 10.35 -7.92 12.28
N ALA A 371 11.33 -7.26 11.62
CA ALA A 371 11.06 -6.18 10.68
C ALA A 371 12.12 -6.05 9.57
N ILE A 372 11.69 -5.44 8.45
CA ILE A 372 12.56 -4.92 7.40
C ILE A 372 12.51 -3.39 7.48
N LEU A 373 13.64 -2.76 7.74
CA LEU A 373 13.80 -1.30 7.75
C LEU A 373 14.31 -0.86 6.39
N THR A 374 13.52 -0.05 5.67
CA THR A 374 13.91 0.47 4.36
C THR A 374 14.21 1.95 4.46
N VAL A 375 15.44 2.34 4.17
CA VAL A 375 15.81 3.76 4.14
C VAL A 375 15.84 4.25 2.70
N SER A 376 15.05 5.26 2.37
CA SER A 376 14.90 5.73 1.00
C SER A 376 14.50 7.19 0.92
N GLN A 377 15.20 7.96 0.08
CA GLN A 377 14.86 9.36 -0.17
C GLN A 377 13.57 9.50 -1.00
N GLY A 378 13.41 8.71 -2.06
CA GLY A 378 12.26 8.77 -2.99
C GLY A 378 11.22 7.66 -2.80
N GLY A 379 11.37 6.81 -1.77
CA GLY A 379 10.47 5.69 -1.49
C GLY A 379 10.68 4.43 -2.35
N ILE A 380 11.61 4.43 -3.32
CA ILE A 380 11.80 3.32 -4.27
C ILE A 380 12.20 2.02 -3.58
N THR A 381 13.10 2.06 -2.59
CA THR A 381 13.49 0.88 -1.81
C THR A 381 12.29 0.25 -1.12
N ALA A 382 11.49 1.06 -0.41
CA ALA A 382 10.29 0.61 0.28
C ALA A 382 9.25 0.03 -0.70
N GLN A 383 9.05 0.69 -1.85
CA GLN A 383 8.18 0.22 -2.93
C GLN A 383 8.62 -1.16 -3.44
N MET A 384 9.91 -1.38 -3.66
CA MET A 384 10.42 -2.66 -4.14
C MET A 384 10.33 -3.76 -3.09
N VAL A 385 10.54 -3.46 -1.80
CA VAL A 385 10.30 -4.42 -0.71
C VAL A 385 8.81 -4.77 -0.61
N SER A 386 7.92 -3.78 -0.68
CA SER A 386 6.46 -4.00 -0.69
C SER A 386 6.01 -4.92 -1.83
N ARG A 387 6.64 -4.86 -3.00
CA ARG A 387 6.39 -5.73 -4.16
C ARG A 387 6.46 -7.21 -3.81
N PHE A 388 7.42 -7.62 -2.98
CA PHE A 388 7.65 -9.01 -2.62
C PHE A 388 6.79 -9.52 -1.46
N ARG A 389 5.87 -8.68 -0.95
CA ARG A 389 4.86 -9.08 0.04
C ARG A 389 5.44 -9.82 1.25
N PRO A 390 6.49 -9.33 1.93
CA PRO A 390 7.11 -10.04 3.04
C PRO A 390 6.13 -10.22 4.21
N GLU A 391 6.33 -11.29 4.98
CA GLU A 391 5.60 -11.51 6.24
C GLU A 391 6.05 -10.49 7.30
N ALA A 392 7.35 -10.27 7.40
CA ALA A 392 7.95 -9.30 8.31
C ALA A 392 7.34 -7.89 8.12
N LYS A 393 7.25 -7.14 9.20
CA LYS A 393 6.81 -5.74 9.18
C LYS A 393 7.78 -4.90 8.34
N VAL A 394 7.28 -4.09 7.42
CA VAL A 394 8.13 -3.20 6.61
C VAL A 394 7.97 -1.76 7.09
N VAL A 395 9.03 -1.23 7.71
CA VAL A 395 9.09 0.17 8.13
C VAL A 395 9.82 0.96 7.06
N ALA A 396 9.14 1.96 6.50
CA ALA A 396 9.70 2.85 5.48
C ALA A 396 10.16 4.16 6.14
N LEU A 397 11.47 4.30 6.31
CA LEU A 397 12.10 5.49 6.88
C LEU A 397 12.41 6.49 5.76
N LEU A 398 11.84 7.67 5.87
CA LEU A 398 11.76 8.66 4.79
C LEU A 398 12.19 10.04 5.28
N LEU A 399 12.75 10.84 4.36
CA LEU A 399 13.27 12.18 4.63
C LEU A 399 12.31 13.29 4.19
N ASP A 400 11.26 12.93 3.45
CA ASP A 400 10.33 13.87 2.83
C ASP A 400 8.89 13.57 3.23
N PRO A 401 8.17 14.55 3.80
CA PRO A 401 6.79 14.35 4.26
C PRO A 401 5.81 13.98 3.14
N GLN A 402 6.00 14.47 1.91
CA GLN A 402 5.16 14.11 0.77
C GLN A 402 5.38 12.65 0.39
N ILE A 403 6.63 12.19 0.34
CA ILE A 403 6.96 10.79 0.07
C ILE A 403 6.41 9.89 1.19
N ARG A 404 6.50 10.31 2.47
CA ARG A 404 5.88 9.59 3.60
C ARG A 404 4.39 9.33 3.35
N ARG A 405 3.64 10.35 2.92
CA ARG A 405 2.21 10.22 2.61
C ARG A 405 1.97 9.34 1.38
N GLN A 406 2.77 9.50 0.33
CA GLN A 406 2.67 8.65 -0.85
C GLN A 406 2.90 7.16 -0.54
N MET A 407 3.82 6.84 0.38
CA MET A 407 4.07 5.47 0.80
C MET A 407 2.90 4.86 1.59
N ALA A 408 1.97 5.67 2.10
CA ALA A 408 0.77 5.17 2.78
C ALA A 408 -0.20 4.40 1.86
N LEU A 409 -0.08 4.52 0.54
CA LEU A 409 -0.86 3.72 -0.44
C LEU A 409 -0.25 2.35 -0.72
N TYR A 410 1.03 2.12 -0.38
CA TYR A 410 1.72 0.88 -0.71
C TYR A 410 1.45 -0.21 0.31
N TRP A 411 1.22 -1.43 -0.17
CA TRP A 411 0.92 -2.58 0.66
C TRP A 411 2.00 -2.85 1.72
N GLY A 412 1.58 -3.11 2.95
CA GLY A 412 2.44 -3.52 4.06
C GLY A 412 3.38 -2.47 4.60
N LEU A 413 3.52 -1.28 3.96
CA LEU A 413 4.44 -0.25 4.43
C LEU A 413 3.91 0.51 5.66
N VAL A 414 4.80 0.79 6.59
CA VAL A 414 4.62 1.72 7.71
C VAL A 414 5.56 2.89 7.48
N PRO A 415 5.10 3.98 6.85
CA PRO A 415 5.98 5.11 6.55
C PRO A 415 6.12 6.03 7.76
N ILE A 416 7.38 6.26 8.18
CA ILE A 416 7.75 7.19 9.24
C ILE A 416 8.83 8.16 8.75
N MET A 417 8.96 9.29 9.42
CA MET A 417 10.04 10.23 9.17
C MET A 417 11.31 9.83 9.92
N MET A 418 12.46 10.07 9.31
CA MET A 418 13.77 10.01 9.97
C MET A 418 14.60 11.23 9.60
N GLU A 419 15.63 11.52 10.38
CA GLU A 419 16.60 12.53 10.06
C GLU A 419 17.63 12.04 9.05
N ARG A 420 18.31 12.98 8.39
CA ARG A 420 19.36 12.65 7.42
C ARG A 420 20.61 12.19 8.16
N ALA A 421 21.22 11.12 7.67
CA ALA A 421 22.50 10.62 8.15
C ALA A 421 23.60 10.88 7.12
N ASP A 422 24.83 11.12 7.58
CA ASP A 422 25.98 11.46 6.73
C ASP A 422 26.86 10.25 6.42
N SER A 423 26.73 9.17 7.19
CA SER A 423 27.47 7.92 6.98
C SER A 423 26.53 6.71 6.93
N THR A 424 27.00 5.59 6.39
CA THR A 424 26.24 4.34 6.33
C THR A 424 25.97 3.76 7.71
N ASP A 425 26.93 3.84 8.64
CA ASP A 425 26.74 3.34 9.99
C ASP A 425 25.75 4.20 10.77
N GLU A 426 25.86 5.51 10.68
CA GLU A 426 24.89 6.43 11.27
C GLU A 426 23.48 6.22 10.70
N LEU A 427 23.35 6.00 9.39
CA LEU A 427 22.08 5.71 8.74
C LEU A 427 21.41 4.46 9.32
N VAL A 428 22.19 3.39 9.55
CA VAL A 428 21.66 2.14 10.12
C VAL A 428 21.24 2.33 11.56
N HIS A 429 22.08 2.98 12.40
CA HIS A 429 21.74 3.26 13.79
C HIS A 429 20.51 4.18 13.91
N SER A 430 20.51 5.30 13.18
CA SER A 430 19.37 6.23 13.18
C SER A 430 18.07 5.56 12.71
N ALA A 431 18.15 4.63 11.73
CA ALA A 431 16.98 3.89 11.27
C ALA A 431 16.40 2.97 12.36
N ILE A 432 17.27 2.29 13.11
CA ILE A 432 16.87 1.42 14.23
C ILE A 432 16.29 2.26 15.36
N ASP A 433 17.00 3.28 15.80
CA ASP A 433 16.57 4.16 16.89
C ASP A 433 15.21 4.82 16.60
N THR A 434 15.02 5.31 15.37
CA THR A 434 13.76 5.93 14.94
C THR A 434 12.62 4.94 14.96
N ALA A 435 12.84 3.72 14.47
CA ALA A 435 11.82 2.67 14.45
C ALA A 435 11.48 2.15 15.87
N GLU A 436 12.47 2.09 16.77
CA GLU A 436 12.30 1.71 18.18
C GLU A 436 11.53 2.80 18.95
N GLN A 437 11.91 4.07 18.80
CA GLN A 437 11.19 5.22 19.40
C GLN A 437 9.73 5.29 18.94
N ALA A 438 9.47 4.94 17.68
CA ALA A 438 8.10 4.86 17.14
C ALA A 438 7.33 3.61 17.65
N GLY A 439 7.93 2.74 18.46
CA GLY A 439 7.32 1.51 18.98
C GLY A 439 7.03 0.46 17.90
N LEU A 440 7.70 0.56 16.75
CA LEU A 440 7.52 -0.37 15.63
C LEU A 440 8.38 -1.62 15.76
N ILE A 441 9.51 -1.51 16.44
CA ILE A 441 10.41 -2.57 16.86
C ILE A 441 10.74 -2.36 18.32
N LYS A 442 11.27 -3.36 18.96
CA LYS A 442 11.64 -3.31 20.39
C LYS A 442 13.06 -3.86 20.59
N HIS A 443 13.63 -3.57 21.72
CA HIS A 443 14.91 -4.11 22.13
C HIS A 443 14.91 -5.64 22.00
N GLY A 444 15.95 -6.21 21.40
CA GLY A 444 16.09 -7.62 21.12
C GLY A 444 15.51 -8.09 19.79
N ASP A 445 14.72 -7.29 19.10
CA ASP A 445 14.21 -7.67 17.77
C ASP A 445 15.36 -7.81 16.77
N LEU A 446 15.23 -8.77 15.86
CA LEU A 446 16.12 -8.96 14.73
C LEU A 446 15.58 -8.21 13.52
N VAL A 447 16.38 -7.33 12.91
CA VAL A 447 15.94 -6.49 11.80
C VAL A 447 16.86 -6.60 10.60
N VAL A 448 16.26 -6.52 9.41
CA VAL A 448 16.99 -6.42 8.15
C VAL A 448 16.90 -4.97 7.66
N VAL A 449 18.03 -4.27 7.62
CA VAL A 449 18.12 -2.90 7.09
C VAL A 449 18.53 -2.93 5.63
N THR A 450 17.79 -2.24 4.75
CA THR A 450 18.14 -2.10 3.33
C THR A 450 18.09 -0.64 2.88
N ALA A 451 19.12 -0.22 2.17
CA ALA A 451 19.29 1.16 1.71
C ALA A 451 20.11 1.25 0.42
N GLY A 452 20.18 2.45 -0.14
CA GLY A 452 21.11 2.80 -1.22
C GLY A 452 22.39 3.43 -0.68
N VAL A 453 23.55 2.91 -1.06
CA VAL A 453 24.88 3.42 -0.73
C VAL A 453 25.61 3.80 -2.03
N PRO A 454 26.27 4.99 -2.11
CA PRO A 454 26.40 6.02 -1.06
C PRO A 454 25.10 6.73 -0.73
N VAL A 455 25.02 7.21 0.53
CA VAL A 455 23.84 7.92 1.03
C VAL A 455 23.55 9.16 0.18
N GLY A 456 22.26 9.38 -0.16
CA GLY A 456 21.82 10.55 -0.94
C GLY A 456 21.73 10.34 -2.45
N VAL A 457 22.09 9.18 -2.99
CA VAL A 457 21.88 8.82 -4.40
C VAL A 457 20.59 8.04 -4.55
N SER A 458 19.59 8.62 -5.21
CA SER A 458 18.27 8.00 -5.40
C SER A 458 18.34 6.80 -6.38
N GLY A 459 17.62 5.71 -6.06
CA GLY A 459 17.44 4.56 -6.94
C GLY A 459 18.59 3.52 -6.91
N THR A 460 19.48 3.60 -5.95
CA THR A 460 20.67 2.72 -5.82
C THR A 460 20.58 1.74 -4.66
N THR A 461 19.41 1.15 -4.37
CA THR A 461 19.32 0.15 -3.30
C THR A 461 20.26 -1.01 -3.59
N ASN A 462 21.35 -1.14 -2.78
CA ASN A 462 22.44 -2.08 -2.99
C ASN A 462 23.05 -2.61 -1.69
N MET A 463 22.45 -2.30 -0.54
CA MET A 463 22.90 -2.72 0.79
C MET A 463 21.81 -3.52 1.50
N ILE A 464 22.23 -4.61 2.13
CA ILE A 464 21.46 -5.36 3.13
C ILE A 464 22.35 -5.51 4.36
N ARG A 465 21.82 -5.18 5.52
CA ARG A 465 22.51 -5.34 6.80
C ARG A 465 21.54 -5.95 7.82
N ILE A 466 22.03 -6.93 8.56
CA ILE A 466 21.26 -7.60 9.61
C ILE A 466 21.75 -7.03 10.93
N GLU A 467 20.81 -6.53 11.73
CA GLU A 467 21.10 -5.91 13.01
C GLU A 467 20.13 -6.40 14.08
N GLN A 468 20.59 -6.37 15.33
CA GLN A 468 19.75 -6.59 16.47
C GLN A 468 19.55 -5.28 17.22
N VAL A 469 18.28 -4.98 17.52
CA VAL A 469 17.88 -3.74 18.22
C VAL A 469 18.48 -3.74 19.62
N GLY A 470 19.19 -2.66 19.97
CA GLY A 470 19.88 -2.53 21.25
C GLY A 470 21.27 -3.18 21.32
N GLY A 471 21.71 -3.79 20.21
CA GLY A 471 23.04 -4.39 20.08
C GLY A 471 23.19 -5.70 20.87
N ALA A 472 23.51 -6.81 20.22
CA ALA A 472 24.01 -7.98 20.93
C ALA A 472 25.43 -7.67 21.40
N LEU A 473 25.68 -7.82 22.70
CA LEU A 473 27.04 -7.71 23.23
C LEU A 473 27.95 -8.78 22.63
N VAL A 474 27.38 -9.99 22.45
CA VAL A 474 28.04 -11.16 21.87
C VAL A 474 26.99 -12.08 21.26
N ASN A 475 27.33 -12.70 20.14
CA ASN A 475 26.52 -13.70 19.43
C ASN A 475 27.26 -15.06 19.46
N GLY A 476 26.49 -16.16 19.47
CA GLY A 476 26.98 -17.51 19.36
C GLY A 476 25.88 -18.49 18.97
N THR A 477 26.14 -19.77 19.10
CA THR A 477 25.12 -20.80 18.91
C THR A 477 24.48 -21.11 20.25
N GLY A 478 23.17 -20.90 20.38
CA GLY A 478 22.43 -21.27 21.58
C GLY A 478 22.20 -22.78 21.65
N ILE A 479 22.27 -23.33 22.86
CA ILE A 479 21.99 -24.72 23.18
C ILE A 479 20.73 -24.75 24.05
N GLY A 480 19.62 -25.28 23.48
CA GLY A 480 18.28 -25.18 24.07
C GLY A 480 17.54 -23.88 23.67
N ASP A 481 16.29 -23.77 24.12
CA ASP A 481 15.40 -22.64 23.79
C ASP A 481 15.15 -21.71 25.00
N GLU A 482 15.90 -21.91 26.08
CA GLU A 482 15.68 -21.21 27.34
C GLU A 482 16.32 -19.82 27.34
N THR A 483 15.73 -18.91 28.12
CA THR A 483 16.25 -17.56 28.39
C THR A 483 16.61 -17.44 29.87
N ALA A 484 17.69 -16.72 30.16
CA ALA A 484 18.07 -16.40 31.54
C ALA A 484 18.61 -14.97 31.62
N SER A 485 18.63 -14.42 32.83
CA SER A 485 19.23 -13.12 33.09
C SER A 485 20.03 -13.14 34.39
N GLY A 486 21.08 -12.32 34.41
CA GLY A 486 21.94 -12.18 35.58
C GLY A 486 23.15 -11.28 35.30
N PRO A 487 23.90 -10.91 36.34
CA PRO A 487 25.15 -10.18 36.18
C PRO A 487 26.22 -11.08 35.54
N LEU A 488 27.03 -10.50 34.65
CA LEU A 488 28.15 -11.21 34.01
C LEU A 488 29.26 -11.46 35.00
N CYS A 489 29.71 -12.74 35.08
CA CYS A 489 30.96 -13.11 35.69
C CYS A 489 31.96 -13.52 34.60
N VAL A 490 32.81 -12.61 34.19
CA VAL A 490 33.75 -12.79 33.08
C VAL A 490 35.10 -13.31 33.65
N CYS A 491 35.45 -14.54 33.26
CA CYS A 491 36.66 -15.22 33.75
C CYS A 491 37.42 -15.89 32.60
N ARG A 492 38.73 -15.92 32.69
CA ARG A 492 39.60 -16.52 31.68
C ARG A 492 40.20 -17.85 32.14
N THR A 493 40.24 -18.05 33.44
CA THR A 493 40.77 -19.28 34.05
C THR A 493 39.83 -19.84 35.12
N PRO A 494 39.89 -21.14 35.47
CA PRO A 494 39.10 -21.71 36.54
C PRO A 494 39.34 -21.09 37.92
N GLU A 495 40.57 -20.62 38.19
CA GLU A 495 40.91 -19.94 39.42
C GLU A 495 40.21 -18.59 39.56
N GLU A 496 40.06 -17.86 38.44
CA GLU A 496 39.28 -16.63 38.44
C GLU A 496 37.79 -16.87 38.72
N VAL A 497 37.23 -17.97 38.20
CA VAL A 497 35.84 -18.37 38.50
C VAL A 497 35.67 -18.65 40.00
N ALA A 498 36.59 -19.41 40.60
CA ALA A 498 36.55 -19.72 42.04
C ALA A 498 36.60 -18.46 42.92
N GLY A 499 37.27 -17.39 42.45
CA GLY A 499 37.42 -16.14 43.21
C GLY A 499 36.31 -15.12 43.03
N LYS A 500 35.60 -15.16 41.86
CA LYS A 500 34.65 -14.10 41.45
C LYS A 500 33.20 -14.54 41.41
N PHE A 501 32.95 -15.79 41.01
CA PHE A 501 31.60 -16.28 40.70
C PHE A 501 30.67 -16.26 41.93
N ARG A 502 29.43 -15.88 41.71
CA ARG A 502 28.33 -15.94 42.68
C ARG A 502 27.15 -16.71 42.09
N PRO A 503 26.40 -17.46 42.90
CA PRO A 503 25.20 -18.18 42.45
C PRO A 503 24.22 -17.18 41.75
N GLY A 504 23.75 -17.57 40.56
CA GLY A 504 22.88 -16.73 39.74
C GLY A 504 23.59 -15.81 38.73
N ASP A 505 24.92 -15.79 38.72
CA ASP A 505 25.68 -15.07 37.69
C ASP A 505 25.59 -15.77 36.32
N VAL A 506 25.75 -15.00 35.27
CA VAL A 506 26.00 -15.50 33.90
C VAL A 506 27.51 -15.73 33.76
N LEU A 507 27.90 -16.99 33.70
CA LEU A 507 29.33 -17.39 33.65
C LEU A 507 29.84 -17.21 32.19
N VAL A 508 30.91 -16.42 32.03
CA VAL A 508 31.57 -16.20 30.72
C VAL A 508 33.00 -16.72 30.78
N VAL A 509 33.28 -17.72 29.94
CA VAL A 509 34.59 -18.41 29.95
C VAL A 509 35.03 -18.78 28.52
N PRO A 510 36.35 -18.97 28.25
CA PRO A 510 36.80 -19.42 26.95
C PRO A 510 36.31 -20.85 26.62
N TYR A 511 36.32 -21.72 27.57
CA TYR A 511 35.84 -23.13 27.52
C TYR A 511 35.49 -23.62 28.93
N THR A 512 34.75 -24.71 29.02
CA THR A 512 34.48 -25.36 30.32
C THR A 512 35.15 -26.73 30.43
N ASN A 513 35.38 -27.15 31.67
CA ASN A 513 35.91 -28.47 32.04
C ASN A 513 35.22 -28.97 33.31
N ASN A 514 35.60 -30.17 33.80
CA ASN A 514 35.02 -30.76 35.01
C ASN A 514 35.23 -29.91 36.29
N GLU A 515 36.25 -29.08 36.34
CA GLU A 515 36.52 -28.19 37.49
C GLU A 515 35.45 -27.07 37.58
N LEU A 516 34.88 -26.66 36.44
CA LEU A 516 33.85 -25.64 36.40
C LEU A 516 32.41 -26.18 36.58
N LEU A 517 32.25 -27.51 36.65
CA LEU A 517 30.93 -28.15 36.81
C LEU A 517 30.11 -27.62 38.00
N PRO A 518 30.68 -27.41 39.22
CA PRO A 518 29.94 -26.85 40.35
C PRO A 518 29.37 -25.46 40.04
N TYR A 519 30.15 -24.60 39.37
CA TYR A 519 29.74 -23.23 38.99
C TYR A 519 28.71 -23.22 37.90
N MET A 520 28.83 -24.11 36.90
CA MET A 520 27.82 -24.25 35.83
C MET A 520 26.43 -24.63 36.40
N LYS A 521 26.38 -25.44 37.46
CA LYS A 521 25.13 -25.82 38.15
C LYS A 521 24.43 -24.61 38.78
N GLU A 522 25.18 -23.69 39.35
CA GLU A 522 24.67 -22.51 40.06
C GLU A 522 24.53 -21.26 39.18
N ALA A 523 25.10 -21.30 37.97
CA ALA A 523 24.99 -20.20 37.00
C ALA A 523 23.57 -20.03 36.48
N ALA A 524 23.17 -18.77 36.21
CA ALA A 524 21.94 -18.48 35.50
C ALA A 524 22.03 -18.92 34.04
N ALA A 525 23.18 -18.69 33.41
CA ALA A 525 23.50 -19.14 32.05
C ALA A 525 25.02 -19.28 31.89
N VAL A 526 25.47 -19.97 30.82
CA VAL A 526 26.89 -20.10 30.49
C VAL A 526 27.16 -19.60 29.08
N ILE A 527 28.16 -18.75 28.92
CA ILE A 527 28.62 -18.20 27.64
C ILE A 527 30.07 -18.69 27.43
N SER A 528 30.32 -19.36 26.31
CA SER A 528 31.64 -19.91 26.01
C SER A 528 32.12 -19.56 24.61
N GLU A 529 33.44 -19.35 24.47
CA GLU A 529 34.07 -19.16 23.15
C GLU A 529 34.29 -20.49 22.41
N GLU A 530 34.07 -21.64 23.09
CA GLU A 530 34.13 -22.97 22.50
C GLU A 530 33.10 -23.14 21.37
N ILE A 531 33.54 -23.54 20.17
CA ILE A 531 32.68 -23.60 18.99
C ILE A 531 31.92 -24.93 18.85
N SER A 532 32.44 -26.01 19.46
CA SER A 532 31.92 -27.37 19.27
C SER A 532 30.58 -27.60 19.97
N ALA A 533 29.55 -27.96 19.23
CA ALA A 533 28.28 -28.39 19.77
C ALA A 533 28.34 -29.74 20.50
N GLU A 534 29.41 -30.53 20.32
CA GLU A 534 29.71 -31.75 21.02
C GLU A 534 30.73 -31.52 22.18
N GLY A 535 31.14 -30.27 22.38
CA GLY A 535 32.08 -29.87 23.41
C GLY A 535 31.51 -29.98 24.81
N HIS A 536 32.40 -29.82 25.80
CA HIS A 536 32.04 -29.96 27.22
C HIS A 536 30.95 -28.93 27.62
N THR A 537 31.06 -27.68 27.16
CA THR A 537 30.11 -26.63 27.51
C THR A 537 28.68 -26.97 27.04
N ALA A 538 28.52 -27.39 25.78
CA ALA A 538 27.21 -27.74 25.22
C ALA A 538 26.63 -29.00 25.88
N THR A 539 27.43 -30.06 25.99
CA THR A 539 26.98 -31.35 26.54
C THR A 539 26.56 -31.24 28.01
N VAL A 540 27.38 -30.57 28.83
CA VAL A 540 27.08 -30.38 30.25
C VAL A 540 25.93 -29.39 30.45
N GLY A 541 25.84 -28.34 29.64
CA GLY A 541 24.72 -27.39 29.67
C GLY A 541 23.38 -28.07 29.45
N LEU A 542 23.27 -28.90 28.42
CA LEU A 542 22.07 -29.71 28.15
C LEU A 542 21.71 -30.63 29.32
N LEU A 543 22.70 -31.36 29.90
CA LEU A 543 22.48 -32.26 31.04
C LEU A 543 22.02 -31.53 32.30
N LEU A 544 22.44 -30.29 32.47
CA LEU A 544 22.08 -29.46 33.63
C LEU A 544 20.80 -28.63 33.40
N HIS A 545 20.20 -28.72 32.22
CA HIS A 545 19.07 -27.84 31.79
C HIS A 545 19.40 -26.37 32.03
N LYS A 546 20.56 -25.91 31.57
CA LYS A 546 21.01 -24.53 31.69
C LYS A 546 21.06 -23.85 30.33
N PRO A 547 20.63 -22.59 30.23
CA PRO A 547 20.84 -21.79 29.03
C PRO A 547 22.34 -21.67 28.73
N VAL A 548 22.74 -22.04 27.52
CA VAL A 548 24.14 -22.01 27.08
C VAL A 548 24.28 -21.37 25.72
N ILE A 549 25.25 -20.48 25.56
CA ILE A 549 25.72 -19.99 24.27
C ILE A 549 27.17 -20.42 24.06
N ILE A 550 27.41 -21.13 22.95
CA ILE A 550 28.76 -21.56 22.52
C ILE A 550 29.19 -20.75 21.29
N GLY A 551 30.49 -20.73 21.00
CA GLY A 551 31.04 -20.01 19.85
C GLY A 551 30.93 -18.48 19.98
N ALA A 552 30.78 -17.97 21.20
CA ALA A 552 30.72 -16.55 21.48
C ALA A 552 32.11 -15.88 21.31
N VAL A 553 32.47 -15.54 20.09
CA VAL A 553 33.82 -15.10 19.70
C VAL A 553 34.28 -13.92 20.53
N GLN A 554 35.42 -14.08 21.21
CA GLN A 554 36.03 -13.08 22.09
C GLN A 554 35.11 -12.58 23.22
N ALA A 555 34.16 -13.40 23.69
CA ALA A 555 33.23 -13.02 24.75
C ALA A 555 33.96 -12.54 26.01
N THR A 556 35.04 -13.23 26.42
CA THR A 556 35.84 -12.86 27.56
C THR A 556 36.61 -11.53 27.45
N ARG A 557 36.68 -10.96 26.21
CA ARG A 557 37.31 -9.67 25.95
C ARG A 557 36.27 -8.54 25.73
N ARG A 558 35.12 -8.91 25.17
CA ARG A 558 34.06 -7.96 24.76
C ARG A 558 33.09 -7.68 25.90
N LEU A 559 32.80 -8.66 26.75
CA LEU A 559 31.88 -8.53 27.85
C LEU A 559 32.57 -7.94 29.10
N GLN A 560 31.84 -7.09 29.82
CA GLN A 560 32.33 -6.46 31.04
C GLN A 560 31.74 -7.13 32.28
N ASP A 561 32.60 -7.42 33.25
CA ASP A 561 32.25 -8.04 34.52
C ASP A 561 31.19 -7.21 35.29
N GLY A 562 30.20 -7.85 35.87
CA GLY A 562 29.17 -7.23 36.70
C GLY A 562 28.01 -6.58 35.92
N VAL A 563 28.06 -6.46 34.56
CA VAL A 563 26.94 -5.94 33.76
C VAL A 563 25.80 -6.96 33.75
N THR A 564 24.58 -6.52 34.07
CA THR A 564 23.40 -7.41 34.03
C THR A 564 22.94 -7.57 32.58
N VAL A 565 22.83 -8.84 32.16
CA VAL A 565 22.47 -9.24 30.80
C VAL A 565 21.28 -10.18 30.75
N SER A 566 20.62 -10.21 29.60
CA SER A 566 19.74 -11.31 29.20
C SER A 566 20.46 -12.18 28.19
N VAL A 567 20.35 -13.50 28.38
CA VAL A 567 20.89 -14.56 27.52
C VAL A 567 19.71 -15.26 26.88
N ASP A 568 19.58 -15.17 25.55
CA ASP A 568 18.54 -15.84 24.75
C ASP A 568 19.19 -16.95 23.91
N CYS A 569 18.98 -18.21 24.33
CA CYS A 569 19.55 -19.35 23.64
C CYS A 569 18.84 -19.68 22.34
N SER A 570 17.52 -19.36 22.19
CA SER A 570 16.80 -19.60 20.94
C SER A 570 17.36 -18.78 19.79
N ARG A 571 17.92 -17.59 20.10
CA ARG A 571 18.56 -16.66 19.16
C ARG A 571 20.09 -16.68 19.22
N GLY A 572 20.69 -17.31 20.21
CA GLY A 572 22.14 -17.34 20.41
C GLY A 572 22.76 -16.00 20.76
N ILE A 573 22.07 -15.15 21.55
CA ILE A 573 22.46 -13.77 21.79
C ILE A 573 22.54 -13.40 23.27
N VAL A 574 23.44 -12.45 23.56
CA VAL A 574 23.61 -11.83 24.89
C VAL A 574 23.39 -10.33 24.78
N GLN A 575 22.47 -9.77 25.57
CA GLN A 575 22.08 -8.35 25.51
C GLN A 575 22.13 -7.71 26.89
N ILE A 576 22.37 -6.39 26.92
CA ILE A 576 22.19 -5.63 28.18
C ILE A 576 20.70 -5.59 28.51
N MET A 577 20.36 -5.88 29.78
CA MET A 577 19.00 -5.62 30.25
C MET A 577 18.81 -4.12 30.44
N PRO A 578 17.77 -3.50 29.85
CA PRO A 578 17.42 -2.13 30.17
C PRO A 578 17.10 -2.01 31.67
N GLN A 579 17.64 -0.99 32.32
CA GLN A 579 17.36 -0.67 33.72
C GLN A 579 15.92 -0.24 33.94
#